data_02ebccd87edc2ac9a042543970e02ae6
#
_entry.id   02ebccd87edc2ac9a042543970e02ae6
#
_cell.length_a   1.000
_cell.length_b   1.000
_cell.length_c   1.000
_cell.angle_alpha   90.00
_cell.angle_beta   90.00
_cell.angle_gamma   90.00
#
_symmetry.space_group_name_H-M   'P 1'
#
loop_
_entity.id
_entity.type
_entity.pdbx_description
1 polymer ?
#
loop_
_entity_poly.entity_id
_entity_poly.type
_entity_poly.pdbx_seq_one_letter_code
_entity_poly.pdbx_strand_id
1 'polypeptide(L)'
;MNDISEIKQELDLITKIITDTVPVEAIYLFGSYANGTPSRDSDVDLYVVFGDDLPMRELDAIIAIRLAIAPVKKMPLDVIGLKLARFLDRKIYATLERKIAREGLKLYGQL
;
A
#
# COMPACT_ATOMS: atom_id res chain seq x y z
N MET A 1 2.04 -22.54 -5.14
CA MET A 1 1.33 -21.79 -4.06
C MET A 1 1.78 -20.34 -4.07
N ASN A 2 0.83 -19.43 -4.08
CA ASN A 2 1.16 -18.00 -4.06
C ASN A 2 1.38 -17.56 -2.63
N ASP A 3 2.56 -17.03 -2.33
CA ASP A 3 2.83 -16.40 -1.05
C ASP A 3 3.67 -15.14 -1.29
N ILE A 4 4.00 -14.45 -0.21
CA ILE A 4 4.68 -13.16 -0.31
C ILE A 4 6.08 -13.30 -0.91
N SER A 5 6.75 -14.45 -0.71
CA SER A 5 8.09 -14.66 -1.24
C SER A 5 8.10 -14.77 -2.76
N GLU A 6 7.00 -15.23 -3.36
CA GLU A 6 6.89 -15.35 -4.81
C GLU A 6 6.73 -13.99 -5.50
N ILE A 7 6.21 -13.00 -4.79
CA ILE A 7 5.95 -11.67 -5.34
C ILE A 7 6.86 -10.60 -4.75
N LYS A 8 7.86 -11.01 -3.96
CA LYS A 8 8.71 -10.05 -3.25
C LYS A 8 9.43 -9.08 -4.19
N GLN A 9 9.94 -9.57 -5.31
CA GLN A 9 10.65 -8.71 -6.27
C GLN A 9 9.71 -7.68 -6.88
N GLU A 10 8.49 -8.09 -7.23
CA GLU A 10 7.48 -7.18 -7.74
C GLU A 10 7.07 -6.15 -6.69
N LEU A 11 6.92 -6.58 -5.43
CA LEU A 11 6.57 -5.66 -4.34
C LEU A 11 7.68 -4.65 -4.11
N ASP A 12 8.95 -5.07 -4.17
CA ASP A 12 10.09 -4.17 -4.00
C ASP A 12 10.13 -3.12 -5.11
N LEU A 13 9.88 -3.53 -6.35
CA LEU A 13 9.83 -2.62 -7.49
C LEU A 13 8.66 -1.64 -7.38
N ILE A 14 7.48 -2.14 -7.03
CA ILE A 14 6.28 -1.31 -6.88
C ILE A 14 6.48 -0.31 -5.76
N THR A 15 7.05 -0.74 -4.64
CA THR A 15 7.37 0.15 -3.51
C THR A 15 8.28 1.30 -3.95
N LYS A 16 9.32 0.99 -4.72
CA LYS A 16 10.24 2.01 -5.22
C LYS A 16 9.52 2.99 -6.14
N ILE A 17 8.68 2.49 -7.05
CA ILE A 17 7.92 3.34 -7.96
C ILE A 17 7.01 4.29 -7.17
N ILE A 18 6.32 3.77 -6.16
CA ILE A 18 5.42 4.60 -5.33
C ILE A 18 6.21 5.70 -4.63
N THR A 19 7.32 5.37 -3.99
CA THR A 19 8.12 6.36 -3.26
C THR A 19 8.77 7.38 -4.19
N ASP A 20 9.05 7.01 -5.44
CA ASP A 20 9.59 7.92 -6.44
C ASP A 20 8.50 8.84 -7.05
N THR A 21 7.23 8.45 -6.92
CA THR A 21 6.10 9.17 -7.54
C THR A 21 5.56 10.28 -6.64
N VAL A 22 5.39 10.01 -5.34
CA VAL A 22 4.79 10.94 -4.37
C VAL A 22 5.48 10.82 -3.01
N PRO A 23 5.36 11.85 -2.15
CA PRO A 23 5.85 11.76 -0.76
C PRO A 23 5.08 10.69 0.01
N VAL A 24 5.81 9.75 0.62
CA VAL A 24 5.23 8.60 1.32
C VAL A 24 5.91 8.43 2.68
N GLU A 25 5.10 8.23 3.72
CA GLU A 25 5.59 7.90 5.07
C GLU A 25 5.67 6.40 5.29
N ALA A 26 4.72 5.63 4.76
CA ALA A 26 4.71 4.19 4.93
C ALA A 26 3.87 3.51 3.84
N ILE A 27 4.19 2.25 3.56
CA ILE A 27 3.40 1.39 2.68
C ILE A 27 3.18 0.07 3.39
N TYR A 28 1.94 -0.38 3.43
CA TYR A 28 1.55 -1.65 4.04
C TYR A 28 0.92 -2.56 3.01
N LEU A 29 1.25 -3.85 3.08
CA LEU A 29 0.53 -4.91 2.41
C LEU A 29 -0.57 -5.40 3.37
N PHE A 30 -1.79 -5.50 2.89
CA PHE A 30 -2.90 -6.03 3.70
C PHE A 30 -3.72 -7.03 2.88
N GLY A 31 -4.81 -7.53 3.45
CA GLY A 31 -5.65 -8.50 2.79
C GLY A 31 -5.08 -9.92 2.84
N SER A 32 -5.43 -10.76 1.86
CA SER A 32 -5.10 -12.18 1.92
C SER A 32 -3.61 -12.47 1.89
N TYR A 33 -2.81 -11.69 1.17
CA TYR A 33 -1.36 -11.88 1.18
C TYR A 33 -0.74 -11.59 2.56
N ALA A 34 -1.24 -10.56 3.24
CA ALA A 34 -0.74 -10.24 4.58
C ALA A 34 -1.17 -11.29 5.61
N ASN A 35 -2.34 -11.89 5.43
CA ASN A 35 -2.89 -12.90 6.34
C ASN A 35 -2.33 -14.30 6.09
N GLY A 36 -1.49 -14.48 5.07
CA GLY A 36 -0.94 -15.79 4.74
C GLY A 36 -1.94 -16.74 4.09
N THR A 37 -3.03 -16.21 3.52
CA THR A 37 -4.07 -17.00 2.89
C THR A 37 -4.34 -16.60 1.44
N PRO A 38 -3.30 -16.27 0.63
CA PRO A 38 -3.55 -15.90 -0.76
C PRO A 38 -3.96 -17.12 -1.58
N SER A 39 -4.80 -16.87 -2.59
CA SER A 39 -5.15 -17.85 -3.59
C SER A 39 -4.60 -17.40 -4.94
N ARG A 40 -4.78 -18.24 -5.97
CA ARG A 40 -4.34 -17.89 -7.33
C ARG A 40 -4.94 -16.57 -7.80
N ASP A 41 -6.17 -16.28 -7.41
CA ASP A 41 -6.92 -15.12 -7.88
C ASP A 41 -6.89 -13.95 -6.87
N SER A 42 -6.05 -14.05 -5.83
CA SER A 42 -5.97 -12.98 -4.85
C SER A 42 -5.33 -11.73 -5.43
N ASP A 43 -5.93 -10.58 -5.13
CA ASP A 43 -5.34 -9.29 -5.44
C ASP A 43 -4.28 -8.93 -4.41
N VAL A 44 -3.30 -8.17 -4.83
CA VAL A 44 -2.36 -7.54 -3.91
C VAL A 44 -2.97 -6.22 -3.45
N ASP A 45 -3.16 -6.06 -2.15
CA ASP A 45 -3.79 -4.87 -1.58
C ASP A 45 -2.74 -4.04 -0.84
N LEU A 46 -2.51 -2.82 -1.32
CA LEU A 46 -1.55 -1.90 -0.73
C LEU A 46 -2.24 -0.69 -0.12
N TYR A 47 -1.79 -0.32 1.08
CA TYR A 47 -2.20 0.90 1.74
C TYR A 47 -1.01 1.83 1.83
N VAL A 48 -1.15 3.04 1.28
CA VAL A 48 -0.10 4.05 1.28
C VAL A 48 -0.45 5.16 2.28
N VAL A 49 0.46 5.40 3.22
CA VAL A 49 0.36 6.57 4.11
C VAL A 49 1.19 7.67 3.47
N PHE A 50 0.52 8.70 2.95
CA PHE A 50 1.20 9.81 2.29
C PHE A 50 1.78 10.78 3.31
N GLY A 51 2.89 11.44 2.96
CA GLY A 51 3.37 12.55 3.74
C GLY A 51 2.35 13.69 3.74
N ASP A 52 2.30 14.46 4.83
CA ASP A 52 1.41 15.63 4.92
C ASP A 52 1.83 16.75 3.96
N ASP A 53 3.03 16.66 3.41
CA ASP A 53 3.55 17.57 2.37
C ASP A 53 3.09 17.20 0.96
N LEU A 54 2.23 16.20 0.83
CA LEU A 54 1.69 15.80 -0.48
C LEU A 54 1.07 17.02 -1.20
N PRO A 55 1.55 17.37 -2.41
CA PRO A 55 1.11 18.61 -3.09
C PRO A 55 -0.20 18.48 -3.86
N MET A 56 -0.91 17.37 -3.69
CA MET A 56 -2.16 17.09 -4.41
C MET A 56 -3.13 16.39 -3.47
N ARG A 57 -4.37 16.18 -3.94
CA ARG A 57 -5.36 15.42 -3.18
C ARG A 57 -4.96 13.95 -3.12
N GLU A 58 -5.41 13.27 -2.06
CA GLU A 58 -5.12 11.85 -1.86
C GLU A 58 -5.57 11.00 -3.06
N LEU A 59 -6.76 11.28 -3.59
CA LEU A 59 -7.25 10.54 -4.75
C LEU A 59 -6.36 10.74 -5.98
N ASP A 60 -5.90 11.97 -6.21
CA ASP A 60 -5.01 12.26 -7.35
C ASP A 60 -3.67 11.53 -7.20
N ALA A 61 -3.17 11.43 -5.97
CA ALA A 61 -1.94 10.69 -5.69
C ALA A 61 -2.14 9.20 -5.97
N ILE A 62 -3.27 8.63 -5.57
CA ILE A 62 -3.58 7.22 -5.85
C ILE A 62 -3.64 6.96 -7.36
N ILE A 63 -4.27 7.87 -8.10
CA ILE A 63 -4.34 7.76 -9.57
C ILE A 63 -2.93 7.83 -10.18
N ALA A 64 -2.09 8.76 -9.71
CA ALA A 64 -0.72 8.88 -10.19
C ALA A 64 0.08 7.59 -9.94
N ILE A 65 -0.08 6.99 -8.77
CA ILE A 65 0.56 5.72 -8.43
C ILE A 65 0.08 4.61 -9.38
N ARG A 66 -1.23 4.49 -9.58
CA ARG A 66 -1.79 3.45 -10.44
C ARG A 66 -1.27 3.58 -11.88
N LEU A 67 -1.16 4.81 -12.38
CA LEU A 67 -0.61 5.05 -13.72
C LEU A 67 0.87 4.68 -13.78
N ALA A 68 1.63 4.98 -12.73
CA ALA A 68 3.07 4.70 -12.70
C ALA A 68 3.37 3.20 -12.65
N ILE A 69 2.55 2.41 -11.94
CA ILE A 69 2.79 0.97 -11.80
C ILE A 69 2.16 0.13 -12.90
N ALA A 70 1.19 0.66 -13.64
CA ALA A 70 0.45 -0.09 -14.65
C ALA A 70 1.36 -0.80 -15.67
N PRO A 71 2.44 -0.17 -16.20
CA PRO A 71 3.29 -0.84 -17.18
C PRO A 71 4.11 -2.00 -16.62
N VAL A 72 4.32 -2.06 -15.31
CA VAL A 72 5.25 -3.03 -14.71
C VAL A 72 4.55 -4.06 -13.84
N LYS A 73 3.32 -3.83 -13.41
CA LYS A 73 2.64 -4.80 -12.54
C LYS A 73 2.30 -6.07 -13.32
N LYS A 74 2.46 -7.20 -12.66
CA LYS A 74 2.21 -8.53 -13.26
C LYS A 74 1.06 -9.26 -12.59
N MET A 75 0.39 -8.62 -11.64
CA MET A 75 -0.70 -9.21 -10.88
C MET A 75 -1.77 -8.16 -10.62
N PRO A 76 -3.01 -8.56 -10.33
CA PRO A 76 -4.02 -7.61 -9.88
C PRO A 76 -3.56 -6.92 -8.62
N LEU A 77 -3.61 -5.58 -8.61
CA LEU A 77 -3.11 -4.76 -7.53
C LEU A 77 -4.07 -3.63 -7.27
N ASP A 78 -4.42 -3.43 -6.01
CA ASP A 78 -5.24 -2.31 -5.59
C ASP A 78 -4.46 -1.43 -4.62
N VAL A 79 -4.64 -0.10 -4.75
CA VAL A 79 -3.94 0.88 -3.93
C VAL A 79 -4.96 1.83 -3.35
N ILE A 80 -4.92 1.97 -2.02
CA ILE A 80 -5.68 2.98 -1.29
C ILE A 80 -4.72 3.71 -0.36
N GLY A 81 -5.14 4.83 0.20
CA GLY A 81 -4.27 5.54 1.14
C GLY A 81 -4.85 6.85 1.63
N LEU A 82 -4.22 7.36 2.68
CA LEU A 82 -4.54 8.64 3.31
C LEU A 82 -3.25 9.36 3.66
N LYS A 83 -3.34 10.68 3.86
CA LYS A 83 -2.23 11.45 4.43
C LYS A 83 -1.99 11.03 5.88
N LEU A 84 -0.76 11.21 6.35
CA LEU A 84 -0.31 10.78 7.68
C LEU A 84 -1.25 11.24 8.80
N ALA A 85 -1.60 12.52 8.84
CA ALA A 85 -2.46 13.05 9.90
C ALA A 85 -3.81 12.36 9.95
N ARG A 86 -4.41 12.08 8.78
CA ARG A 86 -5.68 11.37 8.71
C ARG A 86 -5.53 9.91 9.09
N PHE A 87 -4.45 9.26 8.68
CA PHE A 87 -4.18 7.87 9.05
C PHE A 87 -4.06 7.75 10.58
N LEU A 88 -3.27 8.62 11.20
CA LEU A 88 -3.06 8.59 12.65
C LEU A 88 -4.35 8.86 13.42
N ASP A 89 -5.21 9.74 12.92
CA ASP A 89 -6.51 10.01 13.53
C ASP A 89 -7.44 8.79 13.43
N ARG A 90 -7.54 8.21 12.24
CA ARG A 90 -8.48 7.12 12.01
C ARG A 90 -8.06 5.80 12.67
N LYS A 91 -6.75 5.54 12.82
CA LYS A 91 -6.30 4.27 13.41
C LYS A 91 -6.67 4.09 14.87
N ILE A 92 -7.09 5.17 15.55
CA ILE A 92 -7.54 5.12 16.93
C ILE A 92 -8.91 4.44 17.06
N TYR A 93 -9.72 4.50 16.01
CA TYR A 93 -11.07 3.97 15.99
C TYR A 93 -11.11 2.59 15.32
N ALA A 94 -12.26 1.91 15.40
CA ALA A 94 -12.46 0.61 14.75
C ALA A 94 -12.62 0.81 13.22
N THR A 95 -11.53 1.04 12.52
CA THR A 95 -11.47 1.37 11.11
C THR A 95 -10.53 0.43 10.38
N LEU A 96 -10.50 0.52 9.04
CA LEU A 96 -9.51 -0.17 8.22
C LEU A 96 -8.09 0.26 8.62
N GLU A 97 -7.87 1.55 8.89
CA GLU A 97 -6.57 2.08 9.29
C GLU A 97 -6.05 1.43 10.56
N ARG A 98 -6.94 1.19 11.54
CA ARG A 98 -6.57 0.48 12.76
C ARG A 98 -6.15 -0.96 12.47
N LYS A 99 -6.89 -1.64 11.60
CA LYS A 99 -6.56 -3.01 11.22
C LYS A 99 -5.21 -3.07 10.51
N ILE A 100 -4.95 -2.13 9.60
CA ILE A 100 -3.68 -2.06 8.87
C ILE A 100 -2.52 -1.78 9.83
N ALA A 101 -2.70 -0.84 10.76
CA ALA A 101 -1.66 -0.51 11.73
C ALA A 101 -1.29 -1.71 12.62
N ARG A 102 -2.24 -2.60 12.89
CA ARG A 102 -2.03 -3.77 13.76
C ARG A 102 -1.58 -5.02 13.01
N GLU A 103 -2.12 -5.26 11.83
CA GLU A 103 -2.00 -6.55 11.13
C GLU A 103 -1.34 -6.43 9.76
N GLY A 104 -1.20 -5.24 9.19
CA GLY A 104 -0.57 -5.05 7.89
C GLY A 104 0.91 -5.37 7.93
N LEU A 105 1.45 -5.86 6.82
CA LEU A 105 2.88 -6.06 6.67
C LEU A 105 3.50 -4.79 6.09
N LYS A 106 4.42 -4.20 6.83
CA LYS A 106 5.06 -2.95 6.42
C LYS A 106 6.10 -3.24 5.34
N LEU A 107 5.92 -2.62 4.18
CA LEU A 107 6.86 -2.70 3.07
C LEU A 107 7.82 -1.53 3.05
N TYR A 108 7.44 -0.40 3.64
CA TYR A 108 8.24 0.81 3.62
C TYR A 108 7.86 1.71 4.81
N GLY A 109 8.83 2.43 5.36
CA GLY A 109 8.60 3.43 6.39
C GLY A 109 8.75 2.91 7.81
N GLN A 110 8.37 3.72 8.79
CA GLN A 110 8.62 3.43 10.21
C GLN A 110 7.40 3.69 11.11
N LEU A 111 6.23 3.69 10.58
CA LEU A 111 5.02 3.90 11.39
C LEU A 111 4.64 2.67 12.19
#